data_c29cb4d3ca7291e21ccdddd9d8d9e560
#
_entry.id   c29cb4d3ca7291e21ccdddd9d8d9e560
#
_cell.length_a   1.000
_cell.length_b   1.000
_cell.length_c   1.000
_cell.angle_alpha   90.00
_cell.angle_beta   90.00
_cell.angle_gamma   90.00
#
_symmetry.space_group_name_H-M   'P 1'
#
loop_
_entity.id
_entity.type
_entity.pdbx_description
1 polymer ?
#
loop_
_entity_poly.entity_id
_entity_poly.type
_entity_poly.pdbx_seq_one_letter_code
_entity_poly.pdbx_strand_id
1 'polypeptide(L)'
;DENSEKASSSETTTTTTTAIALATIEKDGDAESETEYELVGPKPERFKVAEGQLAGLLTAATPASTRLISGVLTQGWKASLEKGPAPDGEYTFGSFGGRYLKETSDTESFKRPEKPLKLYEFEGCPFCRKVREAIVWLDLDPVVYPCPQGGKRFREFVQETGGKAQFPYLIDENTGVKMYESDDIIEYLYENYGPGKDKVPSLISRSPVVTVAAGLGMLGRMGKGNKLD
;
A
#
# COMPACT_ATOMS: atom_id res chain seq x y z
N ASP A 1 7.08 36.32 58.75
CA ASP A 1 6.19 37.19 58.01
C ASP A 1 6.01 36.66 56.58
N GLU A 2 4.75 36.33 56.36
CA GLU A 2 3.99 36.26 55.11
C GLU A 2 4.51 35.40 53.95
N ASN A 3 4.03 34.21 53.88
CA ASN A 3 2.98 33.64 53.03
C ASN A 3 2.79 34.30 51.66
N SER A 4 3.10 33.55 50.62
CA SER A 4 2.42 33.65 49.34
C SER A 4 2.39 32.27 48.67
N GLU A 5 1.28 31.56 48.87
CA GLU A 5 0.86 30.40 48.08
C GLU A 5 0.71 30.81 46.61
N LYS A 6 1.32 30.04 45.73
CA LYS A 6 1.04 30.09 44.30
C LYS A 6 0.45 28.74 43.87
N ALA A 7 -0.84 28.72 43.76
CA ALA A 7 -1.62 27.59 43.25
C ALA A 7 -1.21 27.25 41.82
N SER A 8 -0.76 26.01 41.62
CA SER A 8 -0.54 25.41 40.34
C SER A 8 -1.85 24.68 39.93
N SER A 9 -2.54 25.23 38.95
CA SER A 9 -3.66 24.56 38.32
C SER A 9 -3.13 23.44 37.39
N SER A 10 -3.33 22.20 37.81
CA SER A 10 -3.13 21.03 36.96
C SER A 10 -4.28 20.89 35.98
N GLU A 11 -4.04 21.16 34.71
CA GLU A 11 -4.94 20.79 33.65
C GLU A 11 -4.87 19.25 33.44
N THR A 12 -5.94 18.61 33.82
CA THR A 12 -6.14 17.17 33.59
C THR A 12 -6.51 16.96 32.13
N THR A 13 -5.56 16.56 31.30
CA THR A 13 -5.82 16.12 29.92
C THR A 13 -6.51 14.75 29.96
N THR A 14 -7.81 14.75 29.78
CA THR A 14 -8.59 13.52 29.65
C THR A 14 -8.33 12.90 28.28
N THR A 15 -7.45 11.91 28.22
CA THR A 15 -7.22 11.10 27.03
C THR A 15 -8.38 10.10 26.91
N THR A 16 -9.32 10.39 26.03
CA THR A 16 -10.40 9.44 25.69
C THR A 16 -9.83 8.34 24.81
N THR A 17 -9.47 7.23 25.44
CA THR A 17 -9.08 6.00 24.73
C THR A 17 -10.34 5.34 24.17
N THR A 18 -10.59 5.49 22.89
CA THR A 18 -11.65 4.74 22.20
C THR A 18 -11.19 3.30 22.02
N ALA A 19 -11.68 2.41 22.85
CA ALA A 19 -11.45 0.98 22.70
C ALA A 19 -12.19 0.46 21.46
N ILE A 20 -11.43 -0.01 20.47
CA ILE A 20 -11.99 -0.77 19.34
C ILE A 20 -12.25 -2.18 19.86
N ALA A 21 -13.52 -2.52 20.07
CA ALA A 21 -13.93 -3.87 20.39
C ALA A 21 -13.76 -4.76 19.16
N LEU A 22 -12.83 -5.72 19.21
CA LEU A 22 -12.79 -6.84 18.29
C LEU A 22 -13.93 -7.80 18.66
N ALA A 23 -14.97 -7.86 17.84
CA ALA A 23 -15.98 -8.90 17.92
C ALA A 23 -15.39 -10.21 17.41
N THR A 24 -15.33 -11.21 18.29
CA THR A 24 -14.99 -12.59 17.96
C THR A 24 -16.20 -13.19 17.22
N ILE A 25 -16.01 -13.59 15.97
CA ILE A 25 -17.05 -14.29 15.20
C ILE A 25 -16.97 -15.77 15.58
N GLU A 26 -17.93 -16.25 16.36
CA GLU A 26 -18.24 -17.67 16.46
C GLU A 26 -19.06 -18.07 15.23
N LYS A 27 -18.58 -19.09 14.53
CA LYS A 27 -19.15 -19.57 13.27
C LYS A 27 -20.07 -20.73 13.61
N ASP A 28 -21.36 -20.47 13.68
CA ASP A 28 -22.39 -21.50 13.58
C ASP A 28 -23.19 -21.31 12.31
N GLY A 29 -23.52 -22.43 11.67
CA GLY A 29 -23.94 -22.54 10.29
C GLY A 29 -25.29 -21.96 9.93
N ASP A 30 -25.44 -21.78 8.61
CA ASP A 30 -26.66 -21.60 7.84
C ASP A 30 -27.49 -20.33 8.08
N ALA A 31 -27.16 -19.31 7.34
CA ALA A 31 -27.99 -18.38 6.55
C ALA A 31 -27.15 -17.15 6.18
N GLU A 32 -26.99 -16.89 4.90
CA GLU A 32 -26.49 -15.61 4.40
C GLU A 32 -27.46 -14.49 4.77
N SER A 33 -27.22 -13.88 5.91
CA SER A 33 -27.73 -12.55 6.20
C SER A 33 -26.60 -11.57 5.87
N GLU A 34 -26.74 -10.83 4.78
CA GLU A 34 -25.95 -9.62 4.54
C GLU A 34 -26.20 -8.67 5.72
N THR A 35 -25.36 -8.76 6.73
CA THR A 35 -25.35 -7.76 7.79
C THR A 35 -24.69 -6.52 7.22
N GLU A 36 -25.52 -5.54 6.86
CA GLU A 36 -25.11 -4.19 6.54
C GLU A 36 -24.39 -3.61 7.76
N TYR A 37 -23.05 -3.61 7.70
CA TYR A 37 -22.24 -3.01 8.76
C TYR A 37 -22.30 -1.49 8.62
N GLU A 38 -23.12 -0.84 9.43
CA GLU A 38 -23.06 0.60 9.58
C GLU A 38 -21.74 1.00 10.23
N LEU A 39 -20.80 1.48 9.43
CA LEU A 39 -19.52 2.03 9.90
C LEU A 39 -19.78 3.33 10.67
N VAL A 40 -20.01 3.22 11.98
CA VAL A 40 -20.12 4.37 12.87
C VAL A 40 -18.71 4.92 13.15
N GLY A 41 -18.19 5.69 12.22
CA GLY A 41 -16.92 6.41 12.36
C GLY A 41 -17.13 7.90 12.56
N PRO A 42 -16.13 8.65 13.01
CA PRO A 42 -16.19 10.10 13.02
C PRO A 42 -16.42 10.60 11.59
N LYS A 43 -17.23 11.67 11.46
CA LYS A 43 -17.46 12.28 10.14
C LYS A 43 -16.15 12.68 9.51
N PRO A 44 -15.91 12.35 8.22
CA PRO A 44 -14.71 12.75 7.53
C PRO A 44 -14.52 14.26 7.56
N GLU A 45 -13.38 14.71 8.03
CA GLU A 45 -13.01 16.12 7.98
C GLU A 45 -12.17 16.41 6.73
N ARG A 46 -12.29 17.65 6.22
CA ARG A 46 -11.42 18.08 5.14
C ARG A 46 -9.98 18.09 5.62
N PHE A 47 -9.10 17.52 4.81
CA PHE A 47 -7.66 17.57 5.06
C PHE A 47 -7.20 19.02 5.22
N LYS A 48 -6.50 19.31 6.30
CA LYS A 48 -5.87 20.61 6.59
C LYS A 48 -4.41 20.37 6.93
N VAL A 49 -3.54 21.15 6.32
CA VAL A 49 -2.13 21.15 6.69
C VAL A 49 -1.96 21.93 7.99
N ALA A 50 -1.41 21.30 9.03
CA ALA A 50 -1.11 21.98 10.27
C ALA A 50 -0.03 23.04 10.04
N GLU A 51 -0.07 24.10 10.86
CA GLU A 51 0.90 25.19 10.77
C GLU A 51 2.35 24.65 10.89
N GLY A 52 3.23 25.10 10.02
CA GLY A 52 4.62 24.62 9.96
C GLY A 52 4.83 23.24 9.32
N GLN A 53 3.79 22.49 9.00
CA GLN A 53 3.90 21.12 8.45
C GLN A 53 4.01 21.05 6.91
N LEU A 54 3.96 22.19 6.20
CA LEU A 54 3.99 22.21 4.74
C LEU A 54 5.24 21.54 4.16
N ALA A 55 6.41 21.82 4.72
CA ALA A 55 7.66 21.21 4.27
C ALA A 55 7.65 19.68 4.48
N GLY A 56 7.13 19.22 5.62
CA GLY A 56 6.95 17.80 5.92
C GLY A 56 6.01 17.13 4.92
N LEU A 57 4.89 17.77 4.58
CA LEU A 57 3.95 17.29 3.59
C LEU A 57 4.58 17.19 2.19
N LEU A 58 5.27 18.23 1.75
CA LEU A 58 5.94 18.24 0.43
C LEU A 58 7.00 17.14 0.32
N THR A 59 7.82 16.95 1.36
CA THR A 59 8.81 15.87 1.37
C THR A 59 8.16 14.49 1.42
N ALA A 60 7.04 14.33 2.13
CA ALA A 60 6.27 13.08 2.15
C ALA A 60 5.60 12.77 0.80
N ALA A 61 5.25 13.79 0.02
CA ALA A 61 4.67 13.62 -1.32
C ALA A 61 5.71 13.26 -2.40
N THR A 62 7.01 13.41 -2.14
CA THR A 62 8.07 13.13 -3.13
C THR A 62 8.00 11.71 -3.72
N PRO A 63 7.81 10.64 -2.94
CA PRO A 63 7.68 9.29 -3.49
C PRO A 63 6.46 9.14 -4.41
N ALA A 64 5.34 9.76 -4.07
CA ALA A 64 4.14 9.74 -4.90
C ALA A 64 4.35 10.48 -6.23
N SER A 65 5.02 11.65 -6.17
CA SER A 65 5.34 12.43 -7.37
C SER A 65 6.27 11.70 -8.33
N THR A 66 7.29 11.01 -7.80
CA THR A 66 8.20 10.19 -8.63
C THR A 66 7.50 8.95 -9.16
N ARG A 67 6.55 8.37 -8.41
CA ARG A 67 5.72 7.26 -8.88
C ARG A 67 4.77 7.67 -9.98
N LEU A 68 4.23 8.87 -9.97
CA LEU A 68 3.33 9.36 -11.01
C LEU A 68 3.96 9.22 -12.41
N ILE A 69 5.26 9.49 -12.54
CA ILE A 69 5.99 9.35 -13.80
C ILE A 69 6.10 7.88 -14.21
N SER A 70 6.49 6.99 -13.30
CA SER A 70 6.61 5.55 -13.57
C SER A 70 5.24 4.87 -13.68
N GLY A 71 4.29 5.25 -12.83
CA GLY A 71 2.94 4.68 -12.78
C GLY A 71 2.13 4.89 -14.05
N VAL A 72 2.26 6.05 -14.69
CA VAL A 72 1.61 6.31 -16.00
C VAL A 72 2.12 5.36 -17.08
N LEU A 73 3.38 4.94 -16.99
CA LEU A 73 4.00 4.07 -17.99
C LEU A 73 3.83 2.57 -17.67
N THR A 74 3.50 2.22 -16.44
CA THR A 74 3.37 0.84 -15.97
C THR A 74 1.94 0.45 -15.58
N GLN A 75 0.97 1.27 -15.93
CA GLN A 75 -0.43 1.02 -15.59
C GLN A 75 -0.97 -0.26 -16.26
N GLY A 76 -1.68 -1.07 -15.49
CA GLY A 76 -2.32 -2.31 -15.96
C GLY A 76 -3.74 -2.11 -16.51
N TRP A 77 -4.15 -0.88 -16.77
CA TRP A 77 -5.48 -0.51 -17.22
C TRP A 77 -5.42 0.36 -18.49
N LYS A 78 -6.53 0.39 -19.20
CA LYS A 78 -6.73 1.20 -20.39
C LYS A 78 -7.73 2.31 -20.07
N ALA A 79 -7.51 3.49 -20.60
CA ALA A 79 -8.41 4.62 -20.43
C ALA A 79 -8.93 5.11 -21.77
N SER A 80 -10.23 5.40 -21.84
CA SER A 80 -10.88 6.03 -22.98
C SER A 80 -11.76 7.18 -22.53
N LEU A 81 -11.95 8.19 -23.39
CA LEU A 81 -12.85 9.30 -23.15
C LEU A 81 -14.20 9.02 -23.83
N GLU A 82 -15.18 8.64 -23.02
CA GLU A 82 -16.55 8.36 -23.51
C GLU A 82 -17.42 9.63 -23.41
N LYS A 83 -18.41 9.73 -24.31
CA LYS A 83 -19.36 10.85 -24.32
C LYS A 83 -20.48 10.61 -23.29
N GLY A 84 -20.87 11.67 -22.60
CA GLY A 84 -21.95 11.66 -21.62
C GLY A 84 -21.47 11.64 -20.18
N PRO A 85 -22.39 11.54 -19.21
CA PRO A 85 -22.04 11.28 -17.81
C PRO A 85 -21.60 9.83 -17.64
N ALA A 86 -20.81 9.56 -16.61
CA ALA A 86 -20.51 8.19 -16.21
C ALA A 86 -21.82 7.46 -15.86
N PRO A 87 -22.00 6.20 -16.26
CA PRO A 87 -23.13 5.41 -15.84
C PRO A 87 -23.26 5.31 -14.33
N ASP A 88 -24.49 5.23 -13.81
CA ASP A 88 -24.73 5.07 -12.37
C ASP A 88 -24.09 3.76 -11.88
N GLY A 89 -23.33 3.86 -10.79
CA GLY A 89 -22.61 2.72 -10.21
C GLY A 89 -21.24 2.43 -10.83
N GLU A 90 -20.86 3.08 -11.94
CA GLU A 90 -19.49 2.97 -12.46
C GLU A 90 -18.57 4.00 -11.82
N TYR A 91 -17.39 3.53 -11.39
CA TYR A 91 -16.32 4.42 -10.93
C TYR A 91 -15.69 5.14 -12.12
N THR A 92 -15.48 6.43 -11.96
CA THR A 92 -14.66 7.22 -12.90
C THR A 92 -13.72 8.14 -12.13
N PHE A 93 -12.49 8.27 -12.61
CA PHE A 93 -11.52 9.22 -12.07
C PHE A 93 -11.97 10.68 -12.24
N GLY A 94 -12.75 10.97 -13.28
CA GLY A 94 -13.27 12.32 -13.49
C GLY A 94 -14.03 12.47 -14.80
N SER A 95 -14.74 13.60 -14.89
CA SER A 95 -15.45 14.03 -16.09
C SER A 95 -15.06 15.44 -16.48
N PHE A 96 -14.92 15.70 -17.77
CA PHE A 96 -14.60 17.02 -18.30
C PHE A 96 -15.24 17.22 -19.68
N GLY A 97 -15.82 18.39 -19.91
CA GLY A 97 -16.37 18.77 -21.21
C GLY A 97 -17.48 17.86 -21.74
N GLY A 98 -18.35 17.33 -20.87
CA GLY A 98 -19.45 16.40 -21.25
C GLY A 98 -18.95 15.01 -21.65
N ARG A 99 -17.77 14.65 -21.21
CA ARG A 99 -17.17 13.30 -21.36
C ARG A 99 -16.69 12.82 -20.01
N TYR A 100 -16.64 11.51 -19.83
CA TYR A 100 -16.04 10.87 -18.66
C TYR A 100 -14.87 9.97 -19.05
N LEU A 101 -13.95 9.76 -18.13
CA LEU A 101 -12.84 8.84 -18.30
C LEU A 101 -13.32 7.44 -17.92
N LYS A 102 -13.44 6.57 -18.92
CA LYS A 102 -13.73 5.16 -18.71
C LYS A 102 -12.43 4.38 -18.59
N GLU A 103 -12.31 3.65 -17.51
CA GLU A 103 -11.18 2.77 -17.24
C GLU A 103 -11.59 1.31 -17.46
N THR A 104 -10.72 0.54 -18.07
CA THR A 104 -10.92 -0.90 -18.27
C THR A 104 -9.63 -1.64 -17.99
N SER A 105 -9.75 -2.85 -17.44
CA SER A 105 -8.60 -3.70 -17.14
C SER A 105 -8.88 -5.13 -17.60
N ASP A 106 -7.84 -5.82 -18.00
CA ASP A 106 -7.91 -7.24 -18.37
C ASP A 106 -7.66 -8.14 -17.14
N THR A 107 -7.45 -7.55 -15.96
CA THR A 107 -7.05 -8.28 -14.73
C THR A 107 -8.12 -9.21 -14.19
N GLU A 108 -9.40 -8.96 -14.50
CA GLU A 108 -10.51 -9.86 -14.14
C GLU A 108 -10.36 -11.28 -14.74
N SER A 109 -9.68 -11.37 -15.88
CA SER A 109 -9.42 -12.66 -16.56
C SER A 109 -8.24 -13.43 -15.95
N PHE A 110 -7.45 -12.81 -15.06
CA PHE A 110 -6.26 -13.43 -14.50
C PHE A 110 -6.64 -14.34 -13.32
N LYS A 111 -5.85 -15.41 -13.16
CA LYS A 111 -5.97 -16.29 -12.00
C LYS A 111 -5.76 -15.49 -10.72
N ARG A 112 -6.62 -15.71 -9.72
CA ARG A 112 -6.48 -15.11 -8.39
C ARG A 112 -5.92 -16.13 -7.38
N PRO A 113 -5.03 -15.70 -6.46
CA PRO A 113 -4.60 -16.57 -5.38
C PRO A 113 -5.78 -16.84 -4.42
N GLU A 114 -5.98 -18.10 -4.04
CA GLU A 114 -7.01 -18.50 -3.05
C GLU A 114 -6.67 -17.99 -1.65
N LYS A 115 -5.37 -18.03 -1.31
CA LYS A 115 -4.83 -17.46 -0.07
C LYS A 115 -4.05 -16.21 -0.40
N PRO A 116 -4.19 -15.14 0.41
CA PRO A 116 -3.43 -13.91 0.18
C PRO A 116 -1.93 -14.15 0.12
N LEU A 117 -1.28 -13.54 -0.86
CA LEU A 117 0.18 -13.52 -0.94
C LEU A 117 0.75 -12.76 0.26
N LYS A 118 1.89 -13.20 0.79
CA LYS A 118 2.56 -12.54 1.91
C LYS A 118 3.81 -11.84 1.42
N LEU A 119 3.83 -10.52 1.50
CA LEU A 119 4.97 -9.70 1.08
C LEU A 119 5.64 -9.06 2.29
N TYR A 120 6.89 -9.41 2.53
CA TYR A 120 7.74 -8.81 3.55
C TYR A 120 8.61 -7.74 2.91
N GLU A 121 8.49 -6.50 3.39
CA GLU A 121 9.13 -5.36 2.76
C GLU A 121 9.36 -4.19 3.73
N PHE A 122 10.03 -3.11 3.28
CA PHE A 122 10.07 -1.83 3.99
C PHE A 122 9.93 -0.66 3.01
N GLU A 123 9.37 0.45 3.50
CA GLU A 123 8.90 1.56 2.66
C GLU A 123 9.98 2.17 1.75
N GLY A 124 11.19 2.36 2.25
CA GLY A 124 12.28 2.96 1.49
C GLY A 124 13.05 2.01 0.57
N CYS A 125 12.63 0.75 0.48
CA CYS A 125 13.29 -0.24 -0.36
C CYS A 125 12.92 -0.03 -1.85
N PRO A 126 13.87 0.32 -2.73
CA PRO A 126 13.56 0.52 -4.15
C PRO A 126 13.16 -0.79 -4.85
N PHE A 127 13.72 -1.92 -4.44
CA PHE A 127 13.37 -3.24 -4.97
C PHE A 127 11.98 -3.70 -4.52
N CYS A 128 11.60 -3.41 -3.27
CA CYS A 128 10.26 -3.68 -2.77
C CYS A 128 9.22 -2.87 -3.55
N ARG A 129 9.54 -1.61 -3.85
CA ARG A 129 8.68 -0.74 -4.63
C ARG A 129 8.41 -1.27 -6.04
N LYS A 130 9.41 -1.87 -6.65
CA LYS A 130 9.31 -2.54 -7.93
C LYS A 130 8.30 -3.69 -7.91
N VAL A 131 8.33 -4.51 -6.86
CA VAL A 131 7.34 -5.58 -6.65
C VAL A 131 5.95 -5.02 -6.41
N ARG A 132 5.83 -3.94 -5.62
CA ARG A 132 4.52 -3.26 -5.43
C ARG A 132 3.93 -2.74 -6.73
N GLU A 133 4.74 -2.22 -7.65
CA GLU A 133 4.24 -1.81 -8.97
C GLU A 133 3.67 -3.02 -9.74
N ALA A 134 4.32 -4.17 -9.71
CA ALA A 134 3.81 -5.39 -10.34
C ALA A 134 2.50 -5.87 -9.69
N ILE A 135 2.42 -5.85 -8.37
CA ILE A 135 1.22 -6.22 -7.61
C ILE A 135 0.03 -5.31 -7.98
N VAL A 136 0.24 -4.01 -8.02
CA VAL A 136 -0.81 -3.04 -8.42
C VAL A 136 -1.21 -3.26 -9.89
N TRP A 137 -0.25 -3.52 -10.77
CA TRP A 137 -0.50 -3.75 -12.18
C TRP A 137 -1.31 -5.01 -12.44
N LEU A 138 -1.08 -6.06 -11.65
CA LEU A 138 -1.81 -7.33 -11.71
C LEU A 138 -3.10 -7.31 -10.87
N ASP A 139 -3.40 -6.22 -10.18
CA ASP A 139 -4.56 -6.08 -9.29
C ASP A 139 -4.62 -7.19 -8.23
N LEU A 140 -3.50 -7.46 -7.56
CA LEU A 140 -3.37 -8.48 -6.52
C LEU A 140 -3.49 -7.89 -5.11
N ASP A 141 -4.10 -8.63 -4.20
CA ASP A 141 -4.32 -8.26 -2.79
C ASP A 141 -3.36 -9.01 -1.84
N PRO A 142 -2.13 -8.53 -1.63
CA PRO A 142 -1.20 -9.16 -0.70
C PRO A 142 -1.42 -8.70 0.73
N VAL A 143 -1.07 -9.53 1.69
CA VAL A 143 -0.82 -9.09 3.07
C VAL A 143 0.62 -8.60 3.17
N VAL A 144 0.78 -7.32 3.49
CA VAL A 144 2.10 -6.68 3.59
C VAL A 144 2.57 -6.71 5.04
N TYR A 145 3.78 -7.21 5.25
CA TYR A 145 4.47 -7.28 6.55
C TYR A 145 5.61 -6.27 6.58
N PRO A 146 5.46 -5.15 7.30
CA PRO A 146 6.49 -4.11 7.30
C PRO A 146 7.74 -4.55 8.07
N CYS A 147 8.89 -4.41 7.42
CA CYS A 147 10.19 -4.81 7.92
C CYS A 147 11.18 -3.63 8.00
N PRO A 148 10.90 -2.55 8.75
CA PRO A 148 11.81 -1.43 8.87
C PRO A 148 13.14 -1.86 9.50
N GLN A 149 14.21 -1.11 9.28
CA GLN A 149 15.50 -1.38 9.92
C GLN A 149 15.36 -1.25 11.44
N GLY A 150 15.84 -2.23 12.19
CA GLY A 150 15.66 -2.32 13.65
C GLY A 150 14.36 -3.02 14.08
N GLY A 151 13.42 -3.29 13.15
CA GLY A 151 12.22 -4.07 13.44
C GLY A 151 12.55 -5.53 13.70
N LYS A 152 12.18 -6.04 14.88
CA LYS A 152 12.49 -7.42 15.29
C LYS A 152 11.48 -8.42 14.77
N ARG A 153 10.20 -8.10 14.87
CA ARG A 153 9.10 -9.03 14.63
C ARG A 153 9.16 -9.74 13.27
N PHE A 154 9.15 -9.00 12.18
CA PHE A 154 9.04 -9.60 10.84
C PHE A 154 10.39 -9.80 10.16
N ARG A 155 11.43 -9.04 10.54
CA ARG A 155 12.79 -9.27 10.02
C ARG A 155 13.38 -10.58 10.53
N GLU A 156 13.21 -10.88 11.80
CA GLU A 156 13.65 -12.15 12.40
C GLU A 156 12.92 -13.32 11.74
N PHE A 157 11.61 -13.23 11.55
CA PHE A 157 10.84 -14.24 10.83
C PHE A 157 11.38 -14.50 9.40
N VAL A 158 11.69 -13.44 8.65
CA VAL A 158 12.25 -13.59 7.30
C VAL A 158 13.62 -14.27 7.33
N GLN A 159 14.47 -13.91 8.29
CA GLN A 159 15.78 -14.53 8.47
C GLN A 159 15.67 -16.01 8.87
N GLU A 160 14.77 -16.36 9.75
CA GLU A 160 14.53 -17.74 10.18
C GLU A 160 13.92 -18.59 9.06
N THR A 161 12.98 -18.04 8.30
CA THR A 161 12.23 -18.78 7.29
C THR A 161 12.97 -18.87 5.96
N GLY A 162 13.68 -17.82 5.58
CA GLY A 162 14.37 -17.71 4.28
C GLY A 162 15.90 -17.72 4.37
N GLY A 163 16.47 -17.75 5.59
CA GLY A 163 17.92 -17.85 5.83
C GLY A 163 18.67 -16.51 5.77
N LYS A 164 18.04 -15.42 5.34
CA LYS A 164 18.67 -14.09 5.26
C LYS A 164 17.66 -12.96 5.40
N ALA A 165 18.02 -11.85 6.03
CA ALA A 165 17.20 -10.65 6.16
C ALA A 165 17.32 -9.76 4.90
N GLN A 166 16.88 -10.28 3.75
CA GLN A 166 16.85 -9.57 2.47
C GLN A 166 15.42 -9.25 2.06
N PHE A 167 15.22 -8.16 1.35
CA PHE A 167 13.89 -7.67 0.94
C PHE A 167 13.89 -7.17 -0.51
N PRO A 168 12.78 -7.37 -1.24
CA PRO A 168 11.52 -8.01 -0.82
C PRO A 168 11.67 -9.52 -0.61
N TYR A 169 10.77 -10.10 0.22
CA TYR A 169 10.61 -11.53 0.38
C TYR A 169 9.14 -11.90 0.21
N LEU A 170 8.83 -12.80 -0.71
CA LEU A 170 7.49 -13.27 -1.00
C LEU A 170 7.28 -14.68 -0.47
N ILE A 171 6.12 -14.91 0.11
CA ILE A 171 5.60 -16.25 0.42
C ILE A 171 4.25 -16.40 -0.27
N ASP A 172 4.13 -17.43 -1.09
CA ASP A 172 2.89 -17.88 -1.70
C ASP A 172 2.50 -19.24 -1.14
N GLU A 173 1.50 -19.27 -0.27
CA GLU A 173 0.99 -20.50 0.33
C GLU A 173 0.13 -21.33 -0.63
N ASN A 174 -0.29 -20.77 -1.77
CA ASN A 174 -1.06 -21.50 -2.78
C ASN A 174 -0.18 -22.49 -3.55
N THR A 175 1.10 -22.13 -3.71
CA THR A 175 2.07 -22.93 -4.46
C THR A 175 3.19 -23.49 -3.56
N GLY A 176 3.28 -23.01 -2.30
CA GLY A 176 4.36 -23.33 -1.37
C GLY A 176 5.67 -22.59 -1.64
N VAL A 177 5.69 -21.64 -2.58
CA VAL A 177 6.87 -20.90 -2.99
C VAL A 177 7.24 -19.86 -1.95
N LYS A 178 8.55 -19.76 -1.64
CA LYS A 178 9.17 -18.72 -0.82
C LYS A 178 10.39 -18.21 -1.59
N MET A 179 10.44 -16.92 -1.86
CA MET A 179 11.47 -16.37 -2.73
C MET A 179 11.90 -14.95 -2.40
N TYR A 180 13.11 -14.65 -2.77
CA TYR A 180 13.71 -13.32 -2.77
C TYR A 180 13.85 -12.81 -4.21
N GLU A 181 14.58 -11.73 -4.38
CA GLU A 181 14.88 -11.05 -5.63
C GLU A 181 13.64 -10.46 -6.34
N SER A 182 13.68 -9.15 -6.48
CA SER A 182 12.51 -8.41 -7.00
C SER A 182 12.13 -8.81 -8.43
N ASP A 183 13.12 -9.10 -9.27
CA ASP A 183 12.87 -9.47 -10.65
C ASP A 183 12.28 -10.88 -10.76
N ASP A 184 12.79 -11.82 -9.98
CA ASP A 184 12.27 -13.18 -9.93
C ASP A 184 10.86 -13.22 -9.36
N ILE A 185 10.59 -12.40 -8.31
CA ILE A 185 9.24 -12.25 -7.75
C ILE A 185 8.28 -11.70 -8.82
N ILE A 186 8.68 -10.69 -9.57
CA ILE A 186 7.84 -10.09 -10.62
C ILE A 186 7.55 -11.12 -11.72
N GLU A 187 8.57 -11.82 -12.22
CA GLU A 187 8.40 -12.86 -13.22
C GLU A 187 7.45 -13.95 -12.71
N TYR A 188 7.60 -14.38 -11.45
CA TYR A 188 6.74 -15.36 -10.81
C TYR A 188 5.28 -14.89 -10.71
N LEU A 189 5.04 -13.64 -10.30
CA LEU A 189 3.69 -13.08 -10.19
C LEU A 189 3.00 -13.02 -11.57
N TYR A 190 3.73 -12.60 -12.60
CA TYR A 190 3.21 -12.56 -13.96
C TYR A 190 2.91 -13.94 -14.53
N GLU A 191 3.72 -14.95 -14.22
CA GLU A 191 3.53 -16.33 -14.68
C GLU A 191 2.32 -16.98 -14.02
N ASN A 192 2.14 -16.79 -12.72
CA ASN A 192 1.11 -17.51 -11.95
C ASN A 192 -0.22 -16.77 -11.85
N TYR A 193 -0.19 -15.42 -11.87
CA TYR A 193 -1.34 -14.55 -11.59
C TYR A 193 -1.50 -13.43 -12.63
N GLY A 194 -0.84 -13.52 -13.76
CA GLY A 194 -0.86 -12.52 -14.80
C GLY A 194 -0.92 -13.14 -16.20
N PRO A 195 -0.64 -12.35 -17.22
CA PRO A 195 -0.69 -12.77 -18.62
C PRO A 195 0.52 -13.60 -19.09
N GLY A 196 1.44 -13.95 -18.19
CA GLY A 196 2.67 -14.67 -18.46
C GLY A 196 3.93 -13.80 -18.28
N LYS A 197 5.04 -14.44 -17.93
CA LYS A 197 6.31 -13.75 -17.64
C LYS A 197 6.90 -12.96 -18.80
N ASP A 198 6.60 -13.35 -20.04
CA ASP A 198 7.00 -12.66 -21.25
C ASP A 198 6.25 -11.33 -21.46
N LYS A 199 5.20 -11.08 -20.70
CA LYS A 199 4.40 -9.86 -20.70
C LYS A 199 4.78 -8.87 -19.58
N VAL A 200 5.81 -9.15 -18.82
CA VAL A 200 6.32 -8.19 -17.82
C VAL A 200 6.73 -6.90 -18.53
N PRO A 201 6.16 -5.74 -18.15
CA PRO A 201 6.52 -4.47 -18.76
C PRO A 201 8.01 -4.17 -18.59
N SER A 202 8.67 -3.74 -19.65
CA SER A 202 10.11 -3.47 -19.64
C SER A 202 10.53 -2.44 -18.59
N LEU A 203 9.63 -1.55 -18.19
CA LEU A 203 9.86 -0.56 -17.14
C LEU A 203 9.98 -1.15 -15.74
N ILE A 204 9.29 -2.24 -15.44
CA ILE A 204 9.39 -2.94 -14.15
C ILE A 204 10.29 -4.18 -14.22
N SER A 205 10.52 -4.72 -15.42
CA SER A 205 11.48 -5.81 -15.64
C SER A 205 12.88 -5.25 -15.65
N ARG A 206 13.80 -5.81 -14.90
CA ARG A 206 15.27 -5.53 -14.92
C ARG A 206 15.70 -4.11 -15.28
N SER A 207 14.76 -3.19 -15.39
CA SER A 207 14.99 -1.79 -15.69
C SER A 207 15.33 -1.01 -14.42
N PRO A 208 16.31 -0.13 -14.43
CA PRO A 208 16.64 0.70 -13.27
C PRO A 208 15.62 1.83 -13.05
N VAL A 209 14.67 2.09 -13.97
CA VAL A 209 13.81 3.27 -13.93
C VAL A 209 13.00 3.34 -12.64
N VAL A 210 12.25 2.30 -12.31
CA VAL A 210 11.44 2.27 -11.06
C VAL A 210 12.33 2.30 -9.83
N THR A 211 13.46 1.59 -9.87
CA THR A 211 14.45 1.56 -8.78
C THR A 211 15.05 2.94 -8.52
N VAL A 212 15.44 3.66 -9.59
CA VAL A 212 15.99 5.01 -9.50
C VAL A 212 14.93 5.99 -9.02
N ALA A 213 13.71 5.95 -9.58
CA ALA A 213 12.61 6.80 -9.16
C ALA A 213 12.26 6.60 -7.67
N ALA A 214 12.26 5.36 -7.20
CA ALA A 214 12.05 5.05 -5.78
C ALA A 214 13.20 5.57 -4.89
N GLY A 215 14.43 5.44 -5.35
CA GLY A 215 15.61 5.98 -4.66
C GLY A 215 15.57 7.50 -4.52
N LEU A 216 15.19 8.21 -5.57
CA LEU A 216 15.00 9.67 -5.53
C LEU A 216 13.89 10.07 -4.54
N GLY A 217 12.79 9.33 -4.50
CA GLY A 217 11.72 9.54 -3.52
C GLY A 217 12.19 9.35 -2.08
N MET A 218 13.07 8.38 -1.84
CA MET A 218 13.67 8.14 -0.52
C MET A 218 14.58 9.30 -0.09
N LEU A 219 15.37 9.86 -1.01
CA LEU A 219 16.21 11.03 -0.73
C LEU A 219 15.35 12.22 -0.32
N GLY A 220 14.24 12.48 -1.00
CA GLY A 220 13.30 13.53 -0.64
C GLY A 220 12.74 13.40 0.77
N ARG A 221 12.59 12.19 1.28
CA ARG A 221 12.18 11.91 2.67
C ARG A 221 13.32 11.92 3.69
N MET A 222 14.56 12.12 3.27
CA MET A 222 15.73 12.05 4.15
C MET A 222 15.83 10.74 4.96
N GLY A 223 15.40 9.63 4.38
CA GLY A 223 15.39 8.31 5.01
C GLY A 223 14.35 8.10 6.12
N LYS A 224 13.46 9.06 6.36
CA LYS A 224 12.37 8.90 7.34
C LYS A 224 11.44 7.75 6.95
N GLY A 225 11.02 6.96 7.94
CA GLY A 225 10.15 5.80 7.74
C GLY A 225 10.88 4.50 7.38
N ASN A 226 12.22 4.50 7.29
CA ASN A 226 13.02 3.31 7.02
C ASN A 226 13.55 2.62 8.29
N LYS A 227 13.53 3.33 9.40
CA LYS A 227 13.98 2.86 10.72
C LYS A 227 12.87 3.03 11.73
N LEU A 228 12.88 2.17 12.74
CA LEU A 228 12.20 2.45 14.00
C LEU A 228 13.14 3.36 14.82
N ASP A 229 12.59 4.46 15.27
CA ASP A 229 13.28 5.37 16.20
C ASP A 229 13.19 4.80 17.62
#